data_34d9785d110875ef1fccd75595ccd477
#
_entry.id   34d9785d110875ef1fccd75595ccd477
#
_cell.length_a   1.000
_cell.length_b   1.000
_cell.length_c   1.000
_cell.angle_alpha   90.00
_cell.angle_beta   90.00
_cell.angle_gamma   90.00
#
_symmetry.space_group_name_H-M   'P 1'
#
loop_
_entity.id
_entity.type
_entity.pdbx_description
1 polymer ?
#
loop_
_entity_poly.entity_id
_entity_poly.type
_entity_poly.pdbx_seq_one_letter_code
_entity_poly.pdbx_strand_id
1 'polypeptide(L)'
;MSVTDKSKSRLSLVLVIGVFVVPVILAKLALTNQWFNEGVTNQGALLDQPLDLTELGVNTDAIDKQWLIIYGLPQTCDEKCDQTLFSINQSYLALGRETPRVTPVVMDPVGTHQALITRLNQQHWQIQASSLQAKLRVLPSQIYIADPLGNVMMIYPRPETEQQFKQFSKDLLSDMRKLLKYSRIG
;
A
#
# COMPACT_ATOMS: atom_id res chain seq x y z
N MET A 1 -24.71 -58.14 -28.98
CA MET A 1 -24.15 -57.05 -28.17
C MET A 1 -24.31 -55.79 -29.00
N SER A 2 -25.22 -54.93 -28.60
CA SER A 2 -25.76 -53.85 -29.45
C SER A 2 -24.81 -52.64 -29.54
N VAL A 3 -24.75 -52.07 -30.73
CA VAL A 3 -23.96 -50.85 -31.10
C VAL A 3 -24.35 -49.64 -30.21
N THR A 4 -25.55 -49.65 -29.61
CA THR A 4 -26.11 -48.61 -28.75
C THR A 4 -25.43 -48.49 -27.39
N ASP A 5 -24.85 -49.55 -26.83
CA ASP A 5 -24.17 -49.49 -25.52
C ASP A 5 -22.80 -48.86 -25.57
N LYS A 6 -22.04 -49.06 -26.69
CA LYS A 6 -20.75 -48.40 -26.90
C LYS A 6 -20.86 -46.88 -27.09
N SER A 7 -21.96 -46.40 -27.69
CA SER A 7 -22.20 -45.00 -27.90
C SER A 7 -22.50 -44.28 -26.58
N LYS A 8 -23.31 -44.88 -25.72
CA LYS A 8 -23.66 -44.33 -24.37
C LYS A 8 -22.42 -44.27 -23.45
N SER A 9 -21.58 -45.30 -23.49
CA SER A 9 -20.33 -45.34 -22.70
C SER A 9 -19.35 -44.23 -23.13
N ARG A 10 -19.19 -43.97 -24.43
CA ARG A 10 -18.34 -42.91 -24.96
C ARG A 10 -18.88 -41.53 -24.60
N LEU A 11 -20.20 -41.33 -24.70
CA LEU A 11 -20.83 -40.05 -24.28
C LEU A 11 -20.64 -39.78 -22.81
N SER A 12 -20.82 -40.78 -21.97
CA SER A 12 -20.59 -40.67 -20.51
C SER A 12 -19.14 -40.27 -20.19
N LEU A 13 -18.15 -40.89 -20.88
CA LEU A 13 -16.75 -40.53 -20.71
C LEU A 13 -16.45 -39.08 -21.13
N VAL A 14 -17.01 -38.63 -22.26
CA VAL A 14 -16.84 -37.24 -22.74
C VAL A 14 -17.47 -36.27 -21.80
N LEU A 15 -18.64 -36.56 -21.23
CA LEU A 15 -19.29 -35.72 -20.25
C LEU A 15 -18.46 -35.59 -18.96
N VAL A 16 -17.92 -36.72 -18.46
CA VAL A 16 -17.05 -36.67 -17.27
C VAL A 16 -15.82 -35.82 -17.52
N ILE A 17 -15.14 -36.02 -18.64
CA ILE A 17 -13.97 -35.22 -19.02
C ILE A 17 -14.37 -33.73 -19.16
N GLY A 18 -15.49 -33.47 -19.80
CA GLY A 18 -16.01 -32.09 -20.02
C GLY A 18 -16.22 -31.33 -18.70
N VAL A 19 -16.75 -31.95 -17.67
CA VAL A 19 -16.97 -31.35 -16.35
C VAL A 19 -15.67 -30.85 -15.73
N PHE A 20 -14.56 -31.50 -15.97
CA PHE A 20 -13.25 -31.08 -15.46
C PHE A 20 -12.50 -30.12 -16.40
N VAL A 21 -12.60 -30.33 -17.69
CA VAL A 21 -11.85 -29.54 -18.69
C VAL A 21 -12.48 -28.18 -18.93
N VAL A 22 -13.81 -28.09 -18.99
CA VAL A 22 -14.52 -26.84 -19.27
C VAL A 22 -14.22 -25.75 -18.24
N PRO A 23 -14.26 -25.98 -16.91
CA PRO A 23 -13.91 -24.97 -15.93
C PRO A 23 -12.46 -24.47 -16.08
N VAL A 24 -11.53 -25.36 -16.40
CA VAL A 24 -10.11 -24.98 -16.59
C VAL A 24 -9.92 -24.10 -17.82
N ILE A 25 -10.59 -24.45 -18.93
CA ILE A 25 -10.57 -23.63 -20.16
C ILE A 25 -11.20 -22.26 -19.89
N LEU A 26 -12.37 -22.23 -19.23
CA LEU A 26 -13.04 -20.98 -18.88
C LEU A 26 -12.18 -20.10 -17.97
N ALA A 27 -11.54 -20.69 -16.95
CA ALA A 27 -10.65 -19.97 -16.06
C ALA A 27 -9.44 -19.38 -16.84
N LYS A 28 -8.85 -20.16 -17.74
CA LYS A 28 -7.75 -19.70 -18.59
C LYS A 28 -8.19 -18.55 -19.51
N LEU A 29 -9.36 -18.68 -20.15
CA LEU A 29 -9.92 -17.63 -21.00
C LEU A 29 -10.24 -16.36 -20.20
N ALA A 30 -10.79 -16.50 -19.00
CA ALA A 30 -11.10 -15.39 -18.13
C ALA A 30 -9.84 -14.64 -17.67
N LEU A 31 -8.75 -15.35 -17.37
CA LEU A 31 -7.45 -14.76 -17.03
C LEU A 31 -6.79 -14.09 -18.23
N THR A 32 -6.76 -14.76 -19.41
CA THR A 32 -6.12 -14.18 -20.59
C THR A 32 -6.87 -12.98 -21.16
N ASN A 33 -8.20 -12.94 -21.02
CA ASN A 33 -9.03 -11.83 -21.47
C ASN A 33 -9.26 -10.78 -20.36
N GLN A 34 -8.60 -10.89 -19.21
CA GLN A 34 -8.75 -9.95 -18.09
C GLN A 34 -10.22 -9.69 -17.71
N TRP A 35 -11.08 -10.74 -17.78
CA TRP A 35 -12.48 -10.65 -17.35
C TRP A 35 -12.62 -10.38 -15.85
N PHE A 36 -11.65 -10.82 -15.08
CA PHE A 36 -11.45 -10.31 -13.74
C PHE A 36 -10.59 -9.05 -13.89
N ASN A 37 -11.17 -7.87 -13.76
CA ASN A 37 -10.39 -6.77 -13.25
C ASN A 37 -9.72 -7.34 -12.03
N GLU A 38 -8.38 -7.43 -12.04
CA GLU A 38 -7.64 -7.67 -10.82
C GLU A 38 -8.18 -6.62 -9.88
N GLY A 39 -9.04 -7.05 -8.96
CA GLY A 39 -9.66 -6.14 -8.02
C GLY A 39 -8.56 -5.65 -7.12
N VAL A 40 -7.79 -4.68 -7.62
CA VAL A 40 -6.88 -3.88 -6.83
C VAL A 40 -7.80 -3.18 -5.84
N THR A 41 -8.06 -3.86 -4.74
CA THR A 41 -8.92 -3.34 -3.67
C THR A 41 -8.21 -2.23 -2.91
N ASN A 42 -6.94 -1.99 -3.22
CA ASN A 42 -6.12 -0.93 -2.65
C ASN A 42 -6.34 0.35 -3.46
N GLN A 43 -6.43 1.45 -2.76
CA GLN A 43 -6.60 2.79 -3.34
C GLN A 43 -5.25 3.43 -3.66
N GLY A 44 -4.21 3.08 -2.89
CA GLY A 44 -2.83 3.43 -3.19
C GLY A 44 -2.29 2.61 -4.37
N ALA A 45 -1.41 3.21 -5.17
CA ALA A 45 -0.71 2.52 -6.22
C ALA A 45 0.27 1.50 -5.61
N LEU A 46 0.14 0.22 -6.01
CA LEU A 46 1.12 -0.80 -5.66
C LEU A 46 2.40 -0.57 -6.47
N LEU A 47 3.53 -0.87 -5.87
CA LEU A 47 4.82 -0.83 -6.55
C LEU A 47 5.01 -2.11 -7.38
N ASP A 48 5.29 -1.94 -8.68
CA ASP A 48 5.62 -3.06 -9.57
C ASP A 48 6.98 -3.69 -9.23
N GLN A 49 7.87 -2.92 -8.64
CA GLN A 49 9.17 -3.36 -8.16
C GLN A 49 9.27 -3.16 -6.66
N PRO A 50 9.74 -4.17 -5.91
CA PRO A 50 9.98 -4.02 -4.49
C PRO A 50 10.97 -2.88 -4.25
N LEU A 51 10.63 -1.97 -3.36
CA LEU A 51 11.49 -0.89 -2.90
C LEU A 51 11.72 -1.08 -1.41
N ASP A 52 12.98 -1.15 -1.00
CA ASP A 52 13.35 -1.32 0.40
C ASP A 52 13.46 0.02 1.12
N LEU A 53 13.13 0.04 2.43
CA LEU A 53 13.25 1.23 3.27
C LEU A 53 14.67 1.79 3.30
N THR A 54 15.69 0.94 3.23
CA THR A 54 17.09 1.38 3.19
C THR A 54 17.41 2.15 1.92
N GLU A 55 16.76 1.81 0.81
CA GLU A 55 16.87 2.54 -0.44
C GLU A 55 16.18 3.91 -0.36
N LEU A 56 15.14 4.04 0.45
CA LEU A 56 14.53 5.33 0.79
C LEU A 56 15.36 6.11 1.82
N GLY A 57 16.41 5.50 2.38
CA GLY A 57 17.28 6.10 3.39
C GLY A 57 16.63 6.20 4.78
N VAL A 58 15.62 5.40 5.04
CA VAL A 58 15.02 5.26 6.36
C VAL A 58 15.93 4.40 7.22
N ASN A 59 16.32 4.92 8.38
CA ASN A 59 17.06 4.13 9.37
C ASN A 59 16.08 3.20 10.09
N THR A 60 16.12 1.92 9.74
CA THR A 60 15.25 0.89 10.31
C THR A 60 15.64 0.49 11.72
N ASP A 61 16.89 0.74 12.15
CA ASP A 61 17.35 0.42 13.51
C ASP A 61 16.67 1.29 14.60
N ALA A 62 16.20 2.45 14.19
CA ALA A 62 15.51 3.40 15.08
C ALA A 62 13.99 3.18 15.12
N ILE A 63 13.47 2.24 14.32
CA ILE A 63 12.04 2.00 14.19
C ILE A 63 11.79 0.53 14.57
N ASP A 64 10.93 0.31 15.56
CA ASP A 64 10.43 -1.03 15.86
C ASP A 64 9.77 -1.62 14.60
N LYS A 65 9.69 -2.96 14.54
CA LYS A 65 9.08 -3.68 13.42
C LYS A 65 7.58 -3.37 13.32
N GLN A 66 7.26 -2.17 12.85
CA GLN A 66 5.92 -1.61 12.71
C GLN A 66 5.63 -1.29 11.24
N TRP A 67 4.36 -1.12 10.93
CA TRP A 67 3.92 -0.53 9.67
C TRP A 67 4.26 0.97 9.65
N LEU A 68 4.75 1.47 8.52
CA LEU A 68 5.15 2.87 8.41
C LEU A 68 4.26 3.61 7.41
N ILE A 69 3.85 4.81 7.77
CA ILE A 69 3.27 5.79 6.85
C ILE A 69 4.31 6.90 6.70
N ILE A 70 5.00 6.92 5.58
CA ILE A 70 6.16 7.79 5.36
C ILE A 70 5.76 8.93 4.45
N TYR A 71 5.98 10.16 4.87
CA TYR A 71 5.77 11.34 4.05
C TYR A 71 7.09 12.03 3.72
N GLY A 72 7.42 12.14 2.44
CA GLY A 72 8.55 12.91 1.95
C GLY A 72 8.21 14.41 1.93
N LEU A 73 8.82 15.20 2.80
CA LEU A 73 8.58 16.64 2.82
C LEU A 73 9.04 17.31 1.52
N PRO A 74 8.28 18.26 0.98
CA PRO A 74 8.73 19.15 -0.07
C PRO A 74 9.85 20.07 0.45
N GLN A 75 10.55 20.77 -0.44
CA GLN A 75 11.58 21.74 -0.04
C GLN A 75 11.03 22.86 0.85
N THR A 76 9.80 23.26 0.62
CA THR A 76 9.06 24.23 1.44
C THR A 76 7.72 23.63 1.77
N CYS A 77 7.39 23.53 3.05
CA CYS A 77 6.08 23.04 3.50
C CYS A 77 5.06 24.16 3.38
N ASP A 78 4.21 24.06 2.37
CA ASP A 78 3.09 24.94 2.09
C ASP A 78 1.81 24.49 2.85
N GLU A 79 0.71 25.19 2.66
CA GLU A 79 -0.58 24.84 3.27
C GLU A 79 -1.02 23.40 2.91
N LYS A 80 -0.75 22.95 1.67
CA LYS A 80 -1.08 21.58 1.24
C LYS A 80 -0.21 20.54 1.93
N CYS A 81 1.06 20.86 2.21
CA CYS A 81 1.93 20.02 3.02
C CYS A 81 1.37 19.88 4.45
N ASP A 82 0.97 20.97 5.08
CA ASP A 82 0.35 20.95 6.42
C ASP A 82 -0.97 20.16 6.42
N GLN A 83 -1.81 20.33 5.40
CA GLN A 83 -3.05 19.55 5.25
C GLN A 83 -2.78 18.06 5.03
N THR A 84 -1.70 17.71 4.31
CA THR A 84 -1.28 16.31 4.12
C THR A 84 -0.87 15.69 5.45
N LEU A 85 -0.02 16.37 6.21
CA LEU A 85 0.40 15.93 7.55
C LEU A 85 -0.81 15.76 8.48
N PHE A 86 -1.74 16.72 8.46
CA PHE A 86 -2.98 16.64 9.22
C PHE A 86 -3.82 15.41 8.80
N SER A 87 -3.99 15.18 7.50
CA SER A 87 -4.76 14.04 6.96
C SER A 87 -4.16 12.70 7.34
N ILE A 88 -2.83 12.57 7.29
CA ILE A 88 -2.11 11.35 7.73
C ILE A 88 -2.32 11.16 9.23
N ASN A 89 -2.15 12.21 10.03
CA ASN A 89 -2.33 12.13 11.49
C ASN A 89 -3.76 11.73 11.87
N GLN A 90 -4.79 12.28 11.20
CA GLN A 90 -6.17 11.91 11.42
C GLN A 90 -6.44 10.45 11.05
N SER A 91 -5.88 9.98 9.93
CA SER A 91 -6.00 8.59 9.51
C SER A 91 -5.31 7.65 10.51
N TYR A 92 -4.12 8.01 11.00
CA TYR A 92 -3.40 7.29 12.04
C TYR A 92 -4.22 7.17 13.33
N LEU A 93 -4.76 8.28 13.84
CA LEU A 93 -5.59 8.27 15.05
C LEU A 93 -6.87 7.44 14.86
N ALA A 94 -7.45 7.45 13.65
CA ALA A 94 -8.65 6.69 13.31
C ALA A 94 -8.42 5.17 13.22
N LEU A 95 -7.16 4.69 13.27
CA LEU A 95 -6.84 3.27 13.42
C LEU A 95 -7.22 2.73 14.81
N GLY A 96 -7.33 3.60 15.81
CA GLY A 96 -7.75 3.24 17.16
C GLY A 96 -6.82 2.23 17.81
N ARG A 97 -7.31 1.04 18.12
CA ARG A 97 -6.51 -0.01 18.79
C ARG A 97 -5.34 -0.56 17.95
N GLU A 98 -5.34 -0.35 16.66
CA GLU A 98 -4.25 -0.79 15.78
C GLU A 98 -3.11 0.26 15.69
N THR A 99 -3.30 1.46 16.27
CA THR A 99 -2.32 2.54 16.29
C THR A 99 -0.92 2.11 16.77
N PRO A 100 -0.76 1.25 17.82
CA PRO A 100 0.57 0.83 18.27
C PRO A 100 1.36 0.02 17.24
N ARG A 101 0.71 -0.47 16.18
CA ARG A 101 1.34 -1.24 15.09
C ARG A 101 1.79 -0.37 13.93
N VAL A 102 1.56 0.94 14.00
CA VAL A 102 1.81 1.87 12.91
C VAL A 102 2.60 3.06 13.42
N THR A 103 3.60 3.49 12.66
CA THR A 103 4.39 4.69 12.97
C THR A 103 4.34 5.66 11.79
N PRO A 104 3.84 6.87 11.98
CA PRO A 104 3.97 7.92 10.99
C PRO A 104 5.41 8.47 11.00
N VAL A 105 6.00 8.57 9.82
CA VAL A 105 7.39 8.99 9.60
C VAL A 105 7.43 10.19 8.66
N VAL A 106 8.23 11.16 8.97
CA VAL A 106 8.54 12.29 8.10
C VAL A 106 9.99 12.21 7.65
N MET A 107 10.20 12.27 6.34
CA MET A 107 11.51 12.40 5.73
C MET A 107 11.76 13.87 5.43
N ASP A 108 12.74 14.49 6.12
CA ASP A 108 13.16 15.88 5.85
C ASP A 108 14.44 15.89 4.98
N PRO A 109 14.33 16.11 3.66
CA PRO A 109 15.48 16.05 2.75
C PRO A 109 16.44 17.21 2.87
N VAL A 110 16.02 18.32 3.47
CA VAL A 110 16.80 19.57 3.48
C VAL A 110 17.25 19.95 4.89
N GLY A 111 16.59 19.45 5.93
CA GLY A 111 16.90 19.80 7.32
C GLY A 111 16.51 21.24 7.67
N THR A 112 15.65 21.88 6.88
CA THR A 112 15.30 23.31 7.04
C THR A 112 13.98 23.55 7.79
N HIS A 113 13.22 22.49 8.05
CA HIS A 113 11.87 22.59 8.61
C HIS A 113 11.84 22.59 10.16
N GLN A 114 12.75 23.31 10.83
CA GLN A 114 12.95 23.23 12.29
C GLN A 114 11.65 23.48 13.10
N ALA A 115 10.87 24.50 12.75
CA ALA A 115 9.61 24.78 13.43
C ALA A 115 8.57 23.66 13.25
N LEU A 116 8.46 23.10 12.04
CA LEU A 116 7.61 21.97 11.73
C LEU A 116 8.07 20.71 12.50
N ILE A 117 9.36 20.42 12.47
CA ILE A 117 9.97 19.28 13.16
C ILE A 117 9.69 19.37 14.67
N THR A 118 9.85 20.55 15.28
CA THR A 118 9.56 20.76 16.71
C THR A 118 8.09 20.45 17.02
N ARG A 119 7.16 20.86 16.16
CA ARG A 119 5.73 20.55 16.29
C ARG A 119 5.45 19.05 16.16
N LEU A 120 6.05 18.39 15.17
CA LEU A 120 5.84 16.96 14.91
C LEU A 120 6.43 16.09 16.01
N ASN A 121 7.59 16.46 16.58
CA ASN A 121 8.18 15.75 17.71
C ASN A 121 7.32 15.75 18.98
N GLN A 122 6.39 16.69 19.12
CA GLN A 122 5.42 16.71 20.21
C GLN A 122 4.21 15.78 19.96
N GLN A 123 4.16 15.15 18.83
CA GLN A 123 3.13 14.21 18.41
C GLN A 123 3.73 12.79 18.28
N HIS A 124 3.05 11.93 17.55
CA HIS A 124 3.48 10.53 17.37
C HIS A 124 4.40 10.32 16.14
N TRP A 125 4.96 11.39 15.59
CA TRP A 125 5.77 11.33 14.39
C TRP A 125 7.21 10.97 14.70
N GLN A 126 7.79 10.10 13.88
CA GLN A 126 9.23 9.91 13.82
C GLN A 126 9.83 10.75 12.70
N ILE A 127 10.93 11.41 13.02
CA ILE A 127 11.64 12.28 12.07
C ILE A 127 12.88 11.56 11.61
N GLN A 128 13.00 11.38 10.30
CA GLN A 128 14.17 10.80 9.66
C GLN A 128 14.87 11.86 8.81
N ALA A 129 16.17 12.07 9.08
CA ALA A 129 16.99 12.89 8.20
C ALA A 129 17.27 12.14 6.92
N SER A 130 17.00 12.77 5.77
CA SER A 130 17.27 12.13 4.49
C SER A 130 18.78 12.00 4.24
N SER A 131 19.25 10.80 3.99
CA SER A 131 20.59 10.57 3.44
C SER A 131 20.70 11.11 2.00
N LEU A 132 21.91 11.30 1.52
CA LEU A 132 22.13 11.74 0.14
C LEU A 132 21.53 10.77 -0.89
N GLN A 133 21.52 9.47 -0.57
CA GLN A 133 20.91 8.42 -1.39
C GLN A 133 19.39 8.48 -1.38
N ALA A 134 18.77 8.79 -0.24
CA ALA A 134 17.34 8.98 -0.12
C ALA A 134 16.82 10.15 -0.96
N LYS A 135 17.59 11.23 -1.09
CA LYS A 135 17.23 12.39 -1.93
C LYS A 135 17.01 12.04 -3.40
N LEU A 136 17.59 10.93 -3.87
CA LEU A 136 17.45 10.48 -5.25
C LEU A 136 16.25 9.56 -5.49
N ARG A 137 15.69 8.95 -4.43
CA ARG A 137 14.64 7.95 -4.51
C ARG A 137 13.32 8.37 -3.85
N VAL A 138 13.38 9.16 -2.79
CA VAL A 138 12.19 9.74 -2.17
C VAL A 138 11.72 10.93 -3.00
N LEU A 139 10.65 10.75 -3.73
CA LEU A 139 10.02 11.86 -4.43
C LEU A 139 9.37 12.78 -3.40
N PRO A 140 9.68 14.09 -3.44
CA PRO A 140 9.06 15.05 -2.55
C PRO A 140 7.54 15.06 -2.72
N SER A 141 6.83 15.28 -1.64
CA SER A 141 5.36 15.33 -1.62
C SER A 141 4.67 14.01 -1.90
N GLN A 142 5.35 12.86 -1.80
CA GLN A 142 4.71 11.55 -1.88
C GLN A 142 4.57 10.88 -0.51
N ILE A 143 3.56 10.04 -0.40
CA ILE A 143 3.29 9.26 0.79
C ILE A 143 3.54 7.79 0.46
N TYR A 144 4.32 7.10 1.29
CA TYR A 144 4.66 5.69 1.14
C TYR A 144 4.11 4.90 2.30
N ILE A 145 3.68 3.67 2.04
CA ILE A 145 3.36 2.69 3.08
C ILE A 145 4.37 1.57 3.00
N ALA A 146 5.03 1.28 4.12
CA ALA A 146 5.96 0.18 4.24
C ALA A 146 5.53 -0.83 5.30
N ASP A 147 5.89 -2.09 5.06
CA ASP A 147 5.62 -3.18 5.97
C ASP A 147 6.68 -3.28 7.10
N PRO A 148 6.43 -4.08 8.14
CA PRO A 148 7.39 -4.30 9.22
C PRO A 148 8.68 -5.03 8.81
N LEU A 149 8.75 -5.55 7.59
CA LEU A 149 9.94 -6.21 7.04
C LEU A 149 10.83 -5.24 6.27
N GLY A 150 10.38 -4.00 6.05
CA GLY A 150 11.12 -2.98 5.34
C GLY A 150 10.75 -2.80 3.86
N ASN A 151 9.71 -3.48 3.38
CA ASN A 151 9.28 -3.35 2.00
C ASN A 151 8.26 -2.22 1.84
N VAL A 152 8.48 -1.34 0.87
CA VAL A 152 7.50 -0.34 0.49
C VAL A 152 6.43 -1.00 -0.38
N MET A 153 5.20 -0.98 0.11
CA MET A 153 4.06 -1.68 -0.49
C MET A 153 3.23 -0.79 -1.41
N MET A 154 3.04 0.46 -1.02
CA MET A 154 2.15 1.38 -1.73
C MET A 154 2.68 2.81 -1.73
N ILE A 155 2.28 3.54 -2.76
CA ILE A 155 2.54 4.98 -2.91
C ILE A 155 1.24 5.72 -3.14
N TYR A 156 1.14 6.90 -2.53
CA TYR A 156 0.08 7.87 -2.79
C TYR A 156 0.70 9.20 -3.23
N PRO A 157 0.14 9.83 -4.26
CA PRO A 157 0.48 11.21 -4.57
C PRO A 157 -0.07 12.14 -3.48
N ARG A 158 0.57 13.30 -3.30
CA ARG A 158 0.04 14.34 -2.41
C ARG A 158 -1.32 14.83 -2.95
N PRO A 159 -2.34 14.93 -2.09
CA PRO A 159 -3.59 15.56 -2.47
C PRO A 159 -3.39 17.05 -2.79
N GLU A 160 -4.13 17.57 -3.76
CA GLU A 160 -4.00 18.96 -4.23
C GLU A 160 -5.26 19.79 -3.98
N THR A 161 -6.42 19.14 -3.80
CA THR A 161 -7.71 19.79 -3.61
C THR A 161 -8.38 19.28 -2.34
N GLU A 162 -9.29 20.09 -1.77
CA GLU A 162 -10.05 19.73 -0.57
C GLU A 162 -10.78 18.38 -0.70
N GLN A 163 -11.34 18.12 -1.87
CA GLN A 163 -12.00 16.84 -2.15
C GLN A 163 -11.01 15.67 -2.15
N GLN A 164 -9.81 15.87 -2.71
CA GLN A 164 -8.75 14.86 -2.71
C GLN A 164 -8.24 14.59 -1.28
N PHE A 165 -8.11 15.59 -0.41
CA PHE A 165 -7.73 15.38 0.99
C PHE A 165 -8.73 14.51 1.74
N LYS A 166 -10.05 14.78 1.55
CA LYS A 166 -11.11 13.96 2.15
C LYS A 166 -11.10 12.52 1.63
N GLN A 167 -10.85 12.35 0.34
CA GLN A 167 -10.78 11.02 -0.28
C GLN A 167 -9.51 10.29 0.17
N PHE A 168 -8.35 10.93 0.12
CA PHE A 168 -7.07 10.38 0.56
C PHE A 168 -7.13 9.84 2.00
N SER A 169 -7.72 10.60 2.94
CA SER A 169 -7.85 10.15 4.33
C SER A 169 -8.68 8.86 4.45
N LYS A 170 -9.75 8.72 3.66
CA LYS A 170 -10.58 7.50 3.63
C LYS A 170 -9.82 6.33 3.01
N ASP A 171 -9.12 6.58 1.92
CA ASP A 171 -8.37 5.59 1.17
C ASP A 171 -7.20 5.06 2.00
N LEU A 172 -6.40 5.94 2.57
CA LEU A 172 -5.30 5.59 3.46
C LEU A 172 -5.78 4.75 4.65
N LEU A 173 -6.86 5.19 5.32
CA LEU A 173 -7.43 4.46 6.46
C LEU A 173 -7.96 3.08 6.04
N SER A 174 -8.64 3.00 4.88
CA SER A 174 -9.18 1.75 4.34
C SER A 174 -8.06 0.75 4.06
N ASP A 175 -7.02 1.20 3.38
CA ASP A 175 -5.90 0.35 2.98
C ASP A 175 -5.07 -0.09 4.19
N MET A 176 -4.77 0.82 5.11
CA MET A 176 -4.10 0.48 6.37
C MET A 176 -4.88 -0.56 7.18
N ARG A 177 -6.21 -0.42 7.29
CA ARG A 177 -7.04 -1.43 7.97
C ARG A 177 -6.99 -2.80 7.31
N LYS A 178 -6.95 -2.86 5.97
CA LYS A 178 -6.80 -4.12 5.24
C LYS A 178 -5.44 -4.74 5.51
N LEU A 179 -4.35 -3.96 5.38
CA LEU A 179 -2.99 -4.43 5.62
C LEU A 179 -2.84 -4.98 7.04
N LEU A 180 -3.27 -4.23 8.05
CA LEU A 180 -3.20 -4.63 9.46
C LEU A 180 -4.06 -5.87 9.76
N LYS A 181 -5.21 -6.03 9.10
CA LYS A 181 -6.10 -7.19 9.28
C LYS A 181 -5.46 -8.49 8.82
N TYR A 182 -4.73 -8.44 7.70
CA TYR A 182 -4.13 -9.64 7.10
C TYR A 182 -2.67 -9.87 7.54
N SER A 183 -2.01 -8.86 8.09
CA SER A 183 -0.67 -8.97 8.66
C SER A 183 -0.73 -9.45 10.11
N ARG A 184 0.13 -10.44 10.42
CA ARG A 184 0.36 -10.91 11.80
C ARG A 184 1.65 -10.37 12.41
N ILE A 185 2.37 -9.54 11.66
CA ILE A 185 3.61 -8.88 12.06
C ILE A 185 3.37 -7.38 12.26
N GLY A 186 4.12 -6.79 13.17
CA GLY A 186 4.00 -5.37 13.54
C GLY A 186 3.13 -5.15 14.76
#